data_b9f1aa614c12579ad0a719f7f26e1f0b
#
_entry.id   b9f1aa614c12579ad0a719f7f26e1f0b
#
_cell.length_a   1.000
_cell.length_b   1.000
_cell.length_c   1.000
_cell.angle_alpha   90.00
_cell.angle_beta   90.00
_cell.angle_gamma   90.00
#
_symmetry.space_group_name_H-M   'P 1'
#
loop_
_entity.id
_entity.type
_entity.pdbx_description
1 polymer ?
#
loop_
_entity_poly.entity_id
_entity_poly.type
_entity_poly.pdbx_seq_one_letter_code
_entity_poly.pdbx_strand_id
1 'polypeptide(L)'
;MSDTKTLLIVAHAPSPNTRKLVDAALRGAGHDDIENVRAIWKPPLEAGPDDVMACDAILLGTTENLGYMSGALKDFFDRTYYAVLEHKQGLPCALYIRAGHDGTGTRRAIESIVTGLRWNWVQPALVCRGDWQDAFVEQVEELGLYLAAGLDNGIF
;
A
#
# COMPACT_ATOMS: atom_id res chain seq x y z
N MET A 1 17.07 -12.61 -19.64
CA MET A 1 16.96 -12.51 -18.19
C MET A 1 15.88 -11.51 -17.86
N SER A 2 14.89 -11.94 -17.16
CA SER A 2 13.79 -11.06 -16.76
C SER A 2 14.15 -10.35 -15.47
N ASP A 3 13.91 -9.06 -15.43
CA ASP A 3 14.08 -8.29 -14.22
C ASP A 3 12.84 -8.46 -13.35
N THR A 4 13.00 -9.10 -12.21
CA THR A 4 11.91 -9.22 -11.24
C THR A 4 11.68 -7.86 -10.59
N LYS A 5 10.45 -7.39 -10.67
CA LYS A 5 10.04 -6.14 -10.03
C LYS A 5 9.53 -6.39 -8.63
N THR A 6 9.62 -5.41 -7.77
CA THR A 6 9.22 -5.52 -6.38
C THR A 6 8.02 -4.64 -6.09
N LEU A 7 6.95 -5.25 -5.59
CA LEU A 7 5.82 -4.55 -4.99
C LEU A 7 6.01 -4.54 -3.48
N LEU A 8 6.26 -3.36 -2.92
CA LEU A 8 6.37 -3.20 -1.48
C LEU A 8 4.99 -2.93 -0.88
N ILE A 9 4.61 -3.70 0.11
CA ILE A 9 3.37 -3.51 0.85
C ILE A 9 3.74 -3.01 2.24
N VAL A 10 3.45 -1.74 2.53
CA VAL A 10 3.64 -1.15 3.85
C VAL A 10 2.27 -1.03 4.48
N ALA A 11 1.91 -1.98 5.31
CA ALA A 11 0.56 -2.11 5.81
C ALA A 11 0.54 -2.41 7.31
N HIS A 12 -0.27 -1.63 8.03
CA HIS A 12 -0.50 -1.81 9.45
C HIS A 12 -1.62 -2.83 9.65
N ALA A 13 -1.31 -3.92 10.33
CA ALA A 13 -2.23 -5.04 10.51
C ALA A 13 -2.28 -5.47 11.99
N PRO A 14 -2.91 -4.66 12.88
CA PRO A 14 -2.87 -4.90 14.32
C PRO A 14 -3.86 -5.95 14.81
N SER A 15 -4.71 -6.50 13.94
CA SER A 15 -5.78 -7.40 14.34
C SER A 15 -5.90 -8.58 13.37
N PRO A 16 -6.62 -9.66 13.74
CA PRO A 16 -6.87 -10.76 12.81
C PRO A 16 -7.55 -10.32 11.52
N ASN A 17 -8.51 -9.40 11.59
CA ASN A 17 -9.20 -8.91 10.39
C ASN A 17 -8.28 -8.07 9.49
N THR A 18 -7.50 -7.16 10.05
CA THR A 18 -6.56 -6.38 9.24
C THR A 18 -5.45 -7.26 8.68
N ARG A 19 -5.08 -8.33 9.38
CA ARG A 19 -4.12 -9.30 8.84
C ARG A 19 -4.70 -10.04 7.63
N LYS A 20 -6.01 -10.32 7.61
CA LYS A 20 -6.65 -10.89 6.41
C LYS A 20 -6.51 -9.98 5.20
N LEU A 21 -6.51 -8.68 5.40
CA LEU A 21 -6.33 -7.71 4.31
C LEU A 21 -4.91 -7.76 3.74
N VAL A 22 -3.90 -7.83 4.59
CA VAL A 22 -2.52 -7.99 4.13
C VAL A 22 -2.34 -9.31 3.38
N ASP A 23 -2.86 -10.39 3.94
CA ASP A 23 -2.78 -11.71 3.30
C ASP A 23 -3.48 -11.70 1.94
N ALA A 24 -4.60 -10.98 1.82
CA ALA A 24 -5.31 -10.82 0.56
C ALA A 24 -4.48 -10.06 -0.47
N ALA A 25 -3.82 -8.98 -0.06
CA ALA A 25 -2.94 -8.22 -0.95
C ALA A 25 -1.80 -9.09 -1.49
N LEU A 26 -1.17 -9.86 -0.59
CA LEU A 26 -0.11 -10.78 -0.97
C LEU A 26 -0.61 -11.88 -1.92
N ARG A 27 -1.79 -12.42 -1.65
CA ARG A 27 -2.38 -13.47 -2.48
C ARG A 27 -2.72 -12.94 -3.88
N GLY A 28 -3.27 -11.73 -3.96
CA GLY A 28 -3.58 -11.10 -5.25
C GLY A 28 -2.30 -10.83 -6.05
N ALA A 29 -1.28 -10.31 -5.40
CA ALA A 29 0.01 -10.04 -6.05
C ALA A 29 0.74 -11.32 -6.46
N GLY A 30 0.47 -12.43 -5.78
CA GLY A 30 1.04 -13.74 -6.09
C GLY A 30 0.16 -14.60 -7.00
N HIS A 31 -0.81 -14.01 -7.69
CA HIS A 31 -1.68 -14.74 -8.61
C HIS A 31 -0.88 -15.47 -9.68
N ASP A 32 -1.37 -16.63 -10.11
CA ASP A 32 -0.67 -17.52 -11.06
C ASP A 32 -0.31 -16.83 -12.38
N ASP A 33 -1.08 -15.82 -12.78
CA ASP A 33 -0.83 -15.08 -14.02
C ASP A 33 0.31 -14.06 -13.89
N ILE A 34 0.81 -13.81 -12.68
CA ILE A 34 1.91 -12.87 -12.45
C ILE A 34 3.23 -13.61 -12.51
N GLU A 35 4.13 -13.19 -13.40
CA GLU A 35 5.37 -13.92 -13.67
C GLU A 35 6.61 -13.30 -13.01
N ASN A 36 6.76 -11.99 -13.09
CA ASN A 36 8.00 -11.31 -12.76
C ASN A 36 7.81 -10.22 -11.71
N VAL A 37 6.96 -10.44 -10.72
CA VAL A 37 6.76 -9.53 -9.60
C VAL A 37 6.87 -10.29 -8.30
N ARG A 38 7.64 -9.74 -7.38
CA ARG A 38 7.75 -10.22 -6.01
C ARG A 38 7.09 -9.20 -5.09
N ALA A 39 6.11 -9.65 -4.31
CA ALA A 39 5.45 -8.81 -3.31
C ALA A 39 6.08 -9.07 -1.94
N ILE A 40 6.40 -8.01 -1.23
CA ILE A 40 7.00 -8.07 0.11
C ILE A 40 6.16 -7.21 1.04
N TRP A 41 5.66 -7.81 2.12
CA TRP A 41 5.01 -7.06 3.18
C TRP A 41 5.99 -6.72 4.27
N LYS A 42 5.99 -5.43 4.67
CA LYS A 42 6.65 -4.98 5.88
C LYS A 42 5.68 -4.14 6.69
N PRO A 43 5.51 -4.46 7.98
CA PRO A 43 4.80 -3.54 8.87
C PRO A 43 5.46 -2.16 8.85
N PRO A 44 4.70 -1.07 9.00
CA PRO A 44 5.28 0.28 8.85
C PRO A 44 6.47 0.56 9.76
N LEU A 45 6.49 0.03 10.98
CA LEU A 45 7.62 0.26 11.90
C LEU A 45 8.89 -0.47 11.46
N GLU A 46 8.78 -1.48 10.60
CA GLU A 46 9.91 -2.24 10.07
C GLU A 46 10.34 -1.79 8.69
N ALA A 47 9.50 -1.03 7.99
CA ALA A 47 9.81 -0.51 6.66
C ALA A 47 10.56 0.81 6.79
N GLY A 48 11.36 1.15 5.79
CA GLY A 48 12.13 2.38 5.81
C GLY A 48 12.56 2.83 4.41
N PRO A 49 13.43 3.86 4.35
CA PRO A 49 13.86 4.43 3.07
C PRO A 49 14.46 3.43 2.09
N ASP A 50 15.27 2.49 2.57
CA ASP A 50 15.93 1.51 1.70
C ASP A 50 14.90 0.61 1.00
N ASP A 51 13.81 0.27 1.69
CA ASP A 51 12.75 -0.54 1.10
C ASP A 51 12.05 0.23 -0.03
N VAL A 52 11.80 1.51 0.19
CA VAL A 52 11.16 2.36 -0.82
C VAL A 52 12.09 2.56 -2.03
N MET A 53 13.37 2.81 -1.78
CA MET A 53 14.34 2.97 -2.86
C MET A 53 14.46 1.72 -3.73
N ALA A 54 14.28 0.54 -3.14
CA ALA A 54 14.44 -0.73 -3.83
C ALA A 54 13.16 -1.21 -4.54
N CYS A 55 12.00 -0.58 -4.28
CA CYS A 55 10.74 -1.08 -4.83
C CYS A 55 10.38 -0.38 -6.15
N ASP A 56 9.50 -1.03 -6.91
CA ASP A 56 8.99 -0.53 -8.19
C ASP A 56 7.54 -0.04 -8.10
N ALA A 57 6.84 -0.41 -7.05
CA ALA A 57 5.53 0.11 -6.69
C ALA A 57 5.30 -0.09 -5.20
N ILE A 58 4.41 0.70 -4.62
CA ILE A 58 4.10 0.61 -3.19
C ILE A 58 2.59 0.57 -2.97
N LEU A 59 2.16 -0.37 -2.13
CA LEU A 59 0.80 -0.43 -1.61
C LEU A 59 0.83 -0.05 -0.14
N LEU A 60 0.10 1.01 0.20
CA LEU A 60 -0.02 1.48 1.58
C LEU A 60 -1.31 0.91 2.18
N GLY A 61 -1.23 0.42 3.40
CA GLY A 61 -2.39 -0.06 4.13
C GLY A 61 -2.41 0.48 5.55
N THR A 62 -3.56 0.96 6.00
CA THR A 62 -3.71 1.52 7.35
C THR A 62 -5.10 1.29 7.90
N THR A 63 -5.19 1.37 9.23
CA THR A 63 -6.46 1.56 9.91
C THR A 63 -6.74 3.06 10.03
N GLU A 64 -8.03 3.40 10.18
CA GLU A 64 -8.42 4.75 10.61
C GLU A 64 -8.35 4.78 12.13
N ASN A 65 -7.50 5.62 12.67
CA ASN A 65 -7.34 5.80 14.11
C ASN A 65 -7.63 7.25 14.46
N LEU A 66 -8.71 7.48 15.20
CA LEU A 66 -9.09 8.84 15.62
C LEU A 66 -9.20 9.79 14.42
N GLY A 67 -9.75 9.33 13.31
CA GLY A 67 -9.94 10.13 12.10
C GLY A 67 -8.67 10.38 11.30
N TYR A 68 -7.59 9.63 11.58
CA TYR A 68 -6.28 9.81 10.98
C TYR A 68 -5.67 8.43 10.65
N MET A 69 -4.53 8.40 9.97
CA MET A 69 -3.82 7.14 9.75
C MET A 69 -3.25 6.58 11.04
N SER A 70 -2.89 5.30 11.06
CA SER A 70 -2.20 4.70 12.20
C SER A 70 -0.91 5.46 12.52
N GLY A 71 -0.57 5.54 13.79
CA GLY A 71 0.71 6.14 14.20
C GLY A 71 1.89 5.42 13.60
N ALA A 72 1.79 4.10 13.40
CA ALA A 72 2.84 3.32 12.78
C ALA A 72 3.10 3.75 11.33
N LEU A 73 2.05 4.00 10.54
CA LEU A 73 2.21 4.48 9.17
C LEU A 73 2.76 5.90 9.14
N LYS A 74 2.30 6.78 10.05
CA LYS A 74 2.83 8.14 10.14
C LYS A 74 4.31 8.10 10.50
N ASP A 75 4.72 7.23 11.42
CA ASP A 75 6.13 7.03 11.77
C ASP A 75 6.96 6.62 10.55
N PHE A 76 6.43 5.71 9.73
CA PHE A 76 7.08 5.32 8.48
C PHE A 76 7.31 6.54 7.57
N PHE A 77 6.29 7.37 7.39
CA PHE A 77 6.44 8.58 6.58
C PHE A 77 7.45 9.56 7.18
N ASP A 78 7.42 9.75 8.49
CA ASP A 78 8.36 10.67 9.16
C ASP A 78 9.82 10.25 8.95
N ARG A 79 10.09 8.95 8.98
CA ARG A 79 11.46 8.43 8.79
C ARG A 79 11.88 8.34 7.34
N THR A 80 10.92 8.34 6.42
CA THR A 80 11.17 8.02 5.01
C THR A 80 11.10 9.23 4.10
N TYR A 81 10.23 10.20 4.41
CA TYR A 81 9.85 11.28 3.50
C TYR A 81 11.05 12.01 2.90
N TYR A 82 11.89 12.61 3.72
CA TYR A 82 13.00 13.41 3.21
C TYR A 82 14.10 12.56 2.57
N ALA A 83 14.27 11.34 3.04
CA ALA A 83 15.30 10.44 2.51
C ALA A 83 15.03 10.03 1.06
N VAL A 84 13.75 9.94 0.65
CA VAL A 84 13.39 9.48 -0.70
C VAL A 84 12.78 10.58 -1.56
N LEU A 85 12.63 11.80 -1.02
CA LEU A 85 11.82 12.87 -1.62
C LEU A 85 12.19 13.17 -3.08
N GLU A 86 13.47 13.18 -3.43
CA GLU A 86 13.92 13.52 -4.76
C GLU A 86 14.42 12.32 -5.57
N HIS A 87 14.08 11.11 -5.13
CA HIS A 87 14.62 9.90 -5.74
C HIS A 87 13.58 8.95 -6.30
N LYS A 88 12.32 9.08 -5.89
CA LYS A 88 11.26 8.14 -6.29
C LYS A 88 10.03 8.85 -6.86
N GLN A 89 10.21 10.00 -7.49
CA GLN A 89 9.11 10.67 -8.17
C GLN A 89 8.50 9.72 -9.20
N GLY A 90 7.17 9.69 -9.26
CA GLY A 90 6.47 8.81 -10.17
C GLY A 90 6.27 7.39 -9.68
N LEU A 91 6.71 7.05 -8.46
CA LEU A 91 6.53 5.70 -7.92
C LEU A 91 5.04 5.33 -7.94
N PRO A 92 4.65 4.26 -8.63
CA PRO A 92 3.25 3.80 -8.62
C PRO A 92 2.81 3.48 -7.19
N CYS A 93 1.67 4.01 -6.80
CA CYS A 93 1.19 3.93 -5.42
C CYS A 93 -0.31 3.67 -5.38
N ALA A 94 -0.74 2.87 -4.43
CA ALA A 94 -2.14 2.67 -4.10
C ALA A 94 -2.30 2.57 -2.59
N LEU A 95 -3.54 2.67 -2.12
CA LEU A 95 -3.85 2.77 -0.70
C LEU A 95 -5.14 2.02 -0.40
N TYR A 96 -5.15 1.24 0.71
CA TYR A 96 -6.40 0.82 1.31
C TYR A 96 -6.47 1.27 2.77
N ILE A 97 -7.67 1.57 3.23
CA ILE A 97 -7.95 2.04 4.58
C ILE A 97 -9.04 1.17 5.19
N ARG A 98 -8.77 0.61 6.35
CA ARG A 98 -9.82 -0.05 7.15
C ARG A 98 -10.39 0.98 8.12
N ALA A 99 -11.58 1.50 7.81
CA ALA A 99 -12.18 2.62 8.52
C ALA A 99 -13.43 2.20 9.27
N GLY A 100 -13.51 2.54 10.56
CA GLY A 100 -14.72 2.40 11.34
C GLY A 100 -15.76 3.46 10.98
N HIS A 101 -15.30 4.64 10.58
CA HIS A 101 -16.13 5.74 10.10
C HIS A 101 -15.97 5.88 8.59
N ASP A 102 -15.81 7.10 8.08
CA ASP A 102 -15.78 7.34 6.65
C ASP A 102 -14.36 7.32 6.03
N GLY A 103 -13.32 7.34 6.84
CA GLY A 103 -11.94 7.30 6.37
C GLY A 103 -11.46 8.57 5.67
N THR A 104 -12.27 9.63 5.64
CA THR A 104 -11.96 10.85 4.87
C THR A 104 -10.70 11.56 5.38
N GLY A 105 -10.59 11.72 6.70
CA GLY A 105 -9.41 12.37 7.30
C GLY A 105 -8.15 11.58 7.05
N THR A 106 -8.22 10.26 7.17
CA THR A 106 -7.11 9.35 6.90
C THR A 106 -6.66 9.47 5.44
N ARG A 107 -7.60 9.38 4.51
CA ARG A 107 -7.32 9.48 3.08
C ARG A 107 -6.66 10.79 2.72
N ARG A 108 -7.21 11.92 3.20
CA ARG A 108 -6.67 13.26 2.91
C ARG A 108 -5.26 13.43 3.44
N ALA A 109 -4.99 12.94 4.64
CA ALA A 109 -3.67 13.05 5.24
C ALA A 109 -2.63 12.29 4.43
N ILE A 110 -2.94 11.06 4.00
CA ILE A 110 -2.02 10.25 3.21
C ILE A 110 -1.85 10.84 1.81
N GLU A 111 -2.94 11.26 1.18
CA GLU A 111 -2.88 11.89 -0.15
C GLU A 111 -1.99 13.14 -0.13
N SER A 112 -2.06 13.94 0.91
CA SER A 112 -1.22 15.12 1.06
C SER A 112 0.27 14.76 1.12
N ILE A 113 0.62 13.76 1.91
CA ILE A 113 2.02 13.31 2.03
C ILE A 113 2.52 12.74 0.70
N VAL A 114 1.75 11.88 0.07
CA VAL A 114 2.12 11.22 -1.19
C VAL A 114 2.22 12.23 -2.33
N THR A 115 1.35 13.23 -2.34
CA THR A 115 1.45 14.33 -3.31
C THR A 115 2.77 15.09 -3.14
N GLY A 116 3.17 15.34 -1.90
CA GLY A 116 4.47 15.96 -1.63
C GLY A 116 5.64 15.10 -2.11
N LEU A 117 5.53 13.79 -2.00
CA LEU A 117 6.53 12.84 -2.48
C LEU A 117 6.53 12.71 -4.02
N ARG A 118 5.48 13.19 -4.68
CA ARG A 118 5.28 13.08 -6.13
C ARG A 118 5.18 11.64 -6.61
N TRP A 119 4.66 10.75 -5.77
CA TRP A 119 4.33 9.40 -6.19
C TRP A 119 3.09 9.44 -7.09
N ASN A 120 2.93 8.42 -7.91
CA ASN A 120 1.85 8.36 -8.90
C ASN A 120 0.72 7.45 -8.42
N TRP A 121 -0.44 8.05 -8.09
CA TRP A 121 -1.63 7.27 -7.75
C TRP A 121 -2.11 6.50 -8.98
N VAL A 122 -2.09 5.17 -8.91
CA VAL A 122 -2.56 4.33 -10.02
C VAL A 122 -3.97 3.78 -9.79
N GLN A 123 -4.52 3.99 -8.60
CA GLN A 123 -5.90 3.69 -8.25
C GLN A 123 -6.41 4.69 -7.21
N PRO A 124 -7.72 4.98 -7.19
CA PRO A 124 -8.31 5.72 -6.06
C PRO A 124 -8.12 4.95 -4.76
N ALA A 125 -8.10 5.66 -3.63
CA ALA A 125 -8.02 5.03 -2.33
C ALA A 125 -9.20 4.08 -2.13
N LEU A 126 -8.91 2.85 -1.70
CA LEU A 126 -9.91 1.87 -1.35
C LEU A 126 -10.24 2.03 0.14
N VAL A 127 -11.45 2.48 0.45
CA VAL A 127 -11.88 2.65 1.84
C VAL A 127 -12.83 1.51 2.21
N CYS A 128 -12.36 0.61 3.06
CA CYS A 128 -13.15 -0.50 3.61
C CYS A 128 -13.82 0.00 4.88
N ARG A 129 -15.04 0.55 4.73
CA ARG A 129 -15.67 1.39 5.75
C ARG A 129 -16.82 0.68 6.46
N GLY A 130 -16.98 1.01 7.76
CA GLY A 130 -18.08 0.51 8.57
C GLY A 130 -17.80 -0.86 9.19
N ASP A 131 -18.85 -1.61 9.48
CA ASP A 131 -18.72 -2.95 10.03
C ASP A 131 -17.95 -3.88 9.11
N TRP A 132 -17.22 -4.82 9.70
CA TRP A 132 -16.43 -5.78 8.91
C TRP A 132 -17.30 -6.52 7.91
N GLN A 133 -16.80 -6.64 6.67
CA GLN A 133 -17.42 -7.42 5.61
C GLN A 133 -16.36 -8.24 4.91
N ASP A 134 -16.70 -9.49 4.56
CA ASP A 134 -15.78 -10.36 3.84
C ASP A 134 -15.42 -9.81 2.45
N ALA A 135 -16.29 -8.97 1.87
CA ALA A 135 -16.01 -8.29 0.61
C ALA A 135 -14.75 -7.42 0.66
N PHE A 136 -14.37 -6.92 1.83
CA PHE A 136 -13.12 -6.15 1.98
C PHE A 136 -11.90 -6.97 1.58
N VAL A 137 -11.90 -8.26 1.93
CA VAL A 137 -10.81 -9.19 1.58
C VAL A 137 -10.68 -9.30 0.06
N GLU A 138 -11.80 -9.50 -0.64
CA GLU A 138 -11.80 -9.62 -2.09
C GLU A 138 -11.33 -8.33 -2.77
N GLN A 139 -11.75 -7.17 -2.25
CA GLN A 139 -11.37 -5.87 -2.79
C GLN A 139 -9.87 -5.61 -2.65
N VAL A 140 -9.29 -5.96 -1.52
CA VAL A 140 -7.84 -5.77 -1.30
C VAL A 140 -7.05 -6.79 -2.12
N GLU A 141 -7.56 -8.00 -2.29
CA GLU A 141 -6.94 -8.98 -3.18
C GLU A 141 -6.88 -8.47 -4.62
N GLU A 142 -7.98 -7.90 -5.11
CA GLU A 142 -8.02 -7.30 -6.44
C GLU A 142 -7.04 -6.14 -6.59
N LEU A 143 -6.90 -5.33 -5.54
CA LEU A 143 -5.96 -4.22 -5.54
C LEU A 143 -4.51 -4.72 -5.65
N GLY A 144 -4.16 -5.76 -4.91
CA GLY A 144 -2.84 -6.39 -4.99
C GLY A 144 -2.57 -6.97 -6.38
N LEU A 145 -3.55 -7.66 -6.93
CA LEU A 145 -3.46 -8.20 -8.28
C LEU A 145 -3.28 -7.09 -9.32
N TYR A 146 -4.05 -6.01 -9.21
CA TYR A 146 -3.98 -4.88 -10.13
C TYR A 146 -2.57 -4.28 -10.16
N LEU A 147 -1.99 -4.03 -8.98
CA LEU A 147 -0.65 -3.47 -8.90
C LEU A 147 0.41 -4.40 -9.47
N ALA A 148 0.34 -5.67 -9.13
CA ALA A 148 1.30 -6.66 -9.63
C ALA A 148 1.17 -6.84 -11.16
N ALA A 149 -0.05 -6.91 -11.66
CA ALA A 149 -0.29 -7.02 -13.10
C ALA A 149 0.22 -5.79 -13.86
N GLY A 150 0.02 -4.61 -13.32
CA GLY A 150 0.52 -3.37 -13.91
C GLY A 150 2.04 -3.34 -14.00
N LEU A 151 2.72 -3.80 -12.95
CA LEU A 151 4.17 -3.93 -12.96
C LEU A 151 4.62 -4.99 -13.96
N ASP A 152 4.00 -6.16 -13.92
CA ASP A 152 4.39 -7.32 -14.74
C ASP A 152 4.23 -7.01 -16.23
N ASN A 153 3.21 -6.27 -16.60
CA ASN A 153 2.92 -5.91 -17.97
C ASN A 153 3.55 -4.57 -18.41
N GLY A 154 4.29 -3.92 -17.56
CA GLY A 154 4.96 -2.66 -17.88
C GLY A 154 4.00 -1.49 -18.10
N ILE A 155 2.83 -1.49 -17.46
CA ILE A 155 1.84 -0.43 -17.61
C ILE A 155 2.23 0.81 -16.82
N PHE A 156 2.88 0.61 -15.69
CA PHE A 156 3.39 1.71 -14.86
C PHE A 156 4.69 1.34 -14.15
#